data_8f69f66892595c1d63369d39fbbb9f48
#
_entry.id   8f69f66892595c1d63369d39fbbb9f48
#
_cell.length_a   1.000
_cell.length_b   1.000
_cell.length_c   1.000
_cell.angle_alpha   90.00
_cell.angle_beta   90.00
_cell.angle_gamma   90.00
#
_symmetry.space_group_name_H-M   'P 1'
#
loop_
_entity.id
_entity.type
_entity.pdbx_description
1 polymer ?
#
loop_
_entity_poly.entity_id
_entity_poly.type
_entity_poly.pdbx_seq_one_letter_code
_entity_poly.pdbx_strand_id
1 'polypeptide(L)'
;MVTVVKTSPFEGQKPGTSGLRKRVVVFQQPHYTESFIQAIFTAMPAPGPQGATVVVGGDGRFYVKDVVQKIIRIGAANGIARFIIGKDGILSTPAASAVIRARKADGGIILTASHNPGGPENDFGIKYNTRNGGPAPESVTDAMYKATLAMSEYRTIDSIADIDLSALGEQTPFDGFAVEIVDPVEDYVRLTKSIFDFDLIKRFRSENPHFTLLFDALNGVTGPYGQRIFVEELGFPQSSLDQCTPLEDFGGSHPDPNLTYAHRLVERVAKERISLGAASDGDGDRNMVLSHDWFVTPSDSVALIAHHAADCIPYFRSNGGLRGLARSMPTSCAIDRVAQRKGLECFEVPTGWKFFGNLMDAGRLSICGEESFGTGSDHIREKDGIWAIVAWLNIIAHVSQTIPNTSVRSLMLDFFSIYGRNYFTRYDYEEVDAAGAGKMMDRLRGHSTDIVGKSFGGGAFTVAKLDDFEYTDPIDGSLSIKQGIRIVFDDSSRIIFRLSGTGSQGATVRIYIEKYDSIHCDQDTQEALKPLVDAALEISRLEEFTGRKEPTVVT
;
A
#
# COMPACT_ATOMS: atom_id res chain seq x y z
N MET A 1 23.37 -22.70 -22.78
CA MET A 1 23.23 -24.02 -22.10
C MET A 1 22.84 -23.76 -20.67
N VAL A 2 21.90 -24.55 -20.12
CA VAL A 2 21.51 -24.43 -18.71
C VAL A 2 22.63 -24.94 -17.81
N THR A 3 23.03 -24.12 -16.85
CA THR A 3 23.97 -24.44 -15.78
C THR A 3 23.21 -24.74 -14.51
N VAL A 4 23.57 -25.81 -13.81
CA VAL A 4 23.04 -26.14 -12.48
C VAL A 4 24.08 -25.77 -11.43
N VAL A 5 23.71 -24.84 -10.54
CA VAL A 5 24.58 -24.35 -9.48
C VAL A 5 24.14 -24.93 -8.15
N LYS A 6 25.05 -25.62 -7.46
CA LYS A 6 24.80 -26.19 -6.13
C LYS A 6 24.76 -25.09 -5.06
N THR A 7 23.82 -25.21 -4.15
CA THR A 7 23.63 -24.30 -3.02
C THR A 7 23.08 -25.05 -1.82
N SER A 8 22.71 -24.34 -0.76
CA SER A 8 22.07 -24.88 0.43
C SER A 8 20.95 -23.95 0.88
N PRO A 9 19.99 -24.44 1.68
CA PRO A 9 18.95 -23.57 2.25
C PRO A 9 19.53 -22.43 3.08
N PHE A 10 18.89 -21.26 2.98
CA PHE A 10 19.21 -20.10 3.82
C PHE A 10 18.13 -19.90 4.89
N GLU A 11 18.55 -19.62 6.10
CA GLU A 11 17.61 -19.25 7.15
C GLU A 11 16.88 -17.95 6.84
N GLY A 12 15.61 -17.86 7.22
CA GLY A 12 14.83 -16.64 7.16
C GLY A 12 14.37 -16.21 5.76
N GLN A 13 14.42 -17.06 4.74
CA GLN A 13 13.83 -16.79 3.41
C GLN A 13 12.31 -17.00 3.39
N LYS A 14 11.61 -16.75 4.48
CA LYS A 14 10.16 -16.79 4.56
C LYS A 14 9.57 -15.47 4.08
N PRO A 15 8.81 -15.45 2.97
CA PRO A 15 8.13 -14.23 2.53
C PRO A 15 7.00 -13.87 3.51
N GLY A 16 6.86 -12.57 3.77
CA GLY A 16 5.68 -12.00 4.43
C GLY A 16 4.56 -11.70 3.44
N THR A 17 3.53 -10.97 3.89
CA THR A 17 2.39 -10.54 3.05
C THR A 17 2.81 -9.65 1.87
N SER A 18 3.95 -8.97 1.98
CA SER A 18 4.50 -8.07 0.96
C SER A 18 5.84 -8.57 0.39
N GLY A 19 6.03 -9.89 0.35
CA GLY A 19 7.24 -10.52 -0.18
C GLY A 19 8.34 -10.72 0.87
N LEU A 20 9.51 -11.13 0.40
CA LEU A 20 10.71 -11.27 1.23
C LEU A 20 11.43 -9.93 1.30
N ARG A 21 11.58 -9.36 2.50
CA ARG A 21 12.31 -8.11 2.74
C ARG A 21 13.46 -8.35 3.70
N LYS A 22 14.65 -7.93 3.33
CA LYS A 22 15.89 -7.99 4.11
C LYS A 22 16.80 -6.83 3.69
N ARG A 23 17.85 -6.57 4.47
CA ARG A 23 18.89 -5.64 4.04
C ARG A 23 19.56 -6.11 2.75
N VAL A 24 20.02 -5.16 1.94
CA VAL A 24 20.74 -5.43 0.68
C VAL A 24 21.91 -6.39 0.90
N VAL A 25 22.70 -6.18 1.95
CA VAL A 25 23.87 -7.04 2.27
C VAL A 25 23.49 -8.52 2.49
N VAL A 26 22.26 -8.81 2.91
CA VAL A 26 21.76 -10.19 3.03
C VAL A 26 21.46 -10.78 1.66
N PHE A 27 20.81 -10.01 0.77
CA PHE A 27 20.54 -10.43 -0.59
C PHE A 27 21.81 -10.60 -1.43
N GLN A 28 22.87 -9.84 -1.14
CA GLN A 28 24.15 -9.92 -1.81
C GLN A 28 25.02 -11.11 -1.36
N GLN A 29 24.60 -11.87 -0.35
CA GLN A 29 25.31 -13.12 -0.01
C GLN A 29 25.31 -14.07 -1.21
N PRO A 30 26.42 -14.81 -1.44
CA PRO A 30 26.51 -15.77 -2.55
C PRO A 30 25.31 -16.73 -2.57
N HIS A 31 24.62 -16.81 -3.70
CA HIS A 31 23.47 -17.67 -3.95
C HIS A 31 22.17 -17.34 -3.19
N TYR A 32 22.13 -16.32 -2.31
CA TYR A 32 20.94 -16.00 -1.52
C TYR A 32 19.78 -15.55 -2.40
N THR A 33 20.02 -14.53 -3.22
CA THR A 33 19.03 -13.97 -4.15
C THR A 33 18.60 -15.00 -5.20
N GLU A 34 19.57 -15.70 -5.78
CA GLU A 34 19.34 -16.72 -6.80
C GLU A 34 18.46 -17.87 -6.28
N SER A 35 18.71 -18.33 -5.04
CA SER A 35 17.91 -19.37 -4.38
C SER A 35 16.47 -18.94 -4.20
N PHE A 36 16.22 -17.68 -3.80
CA PHE A 36 14.86 -17.18 -3.63
C PHE A 36 14.14 -17.02 -4.98
N ILE A 37 14.83 -16.53 -6.02
CA ILE A 37 14.28 -16.46 -7.39
C ILE A 37 13.92 -17.86 -7.89
N GLN A 38 14.80 -18.85 -7.69
CA GLN A 38 14.51 -20.24 -8.04
C GLN A 38 13.28 -20.77 -7.30
N ALA A 39 13.12 -20.45 -6.02
CA ALA A 39 11.96 -20.86 -5.22
C ALA A 39 10.66 -20.25 -5.77
N ILE A 40 10.67 -19.01 -6.26
CA ILE A 40 9.51 -18.40 -6.93
C ILE A 40 9.10 -19.22 -8.14
N PHE A 41 10.02 -19.51 -9.07
CA PHE A 41 9.71 -20.30 -10.27
C PHE A 41 9.31 -21.74 -9.93
N THR A 42 9.88 -22.34 -8.90
CA THR A 42 9.50 -23.68 -8.43
C THR A 42 8.07 -23.72 -7.88
N ALA A 43 7.65 -22.65 -7.20
CA ALA A 43 6.32 -22.54 -6.57
C ALA A 43 5.29 -21.80 -7.44
N MET A 44 5.65 -21.40 -8.66
CA MET A 44 4.77 -20.68 -9.56
C MET A 44 3.49 -21.50 -9.82
N PRO A 45 2.29 -20.90 -9.64
CA PRO A 45 1.02 -21.60 -9.86
C PRO A 45 0.89 -22.14 -11.29
N ALA A 46 0.03 -23.16 -11.45
CA ALA A 46 -0.24 -23.75 -12.76
C ALA A 46 -0.59 -22.66 -13.82
N PRO A 47 -0.04 -22.80 -15.06
CA PRO A 47 0.68 -23.94 -15.63
C PRO A 47 2.16 -24.04 -15.23
N GLY A 48 2.68 -23.20 -14.33
CA GLY A 48 4.07 -23.17 -13.94
C GLY A 48 4.92 -22.28 -14.85
N PRO A 49 6.26 -22.34 -14.73
CA PRO A 49 7.16 -21.44 -15.45
C PRO A 49 7.32 -21.78 -16.93
N GLN A 50 7.01 -23.02 -17.37
CA GLN A 50 7.25 -23.45 -18.73
C GLN A 50 6.38 -22.71 -19.75
N GLY A 51 6.99 -21.93 -20.62
CA GLY A 51 6.31 -21.13 -21.64
C GLY A 51 5.63 -19.86 -21.09
N ALA A 52 5.80 -19.54 -19.81
CA ALA A 52 5.14 -18.43 -19.17
C ALA A 52 5.67 -17.06 -19.60
N THR A 53 4.81 -16.06 -19.49
CA THR A 53 5.14 -14.63 -19.57
C THR A 53 5.14 -14.02 -18.17
N VAL A 54 6.22 -13.37 -17.76
CA VAL A 54 6.37 -12.79 -16.43
C VAL A 54 6.74 -11.31 -16.53
N VAL A 55 6.01 -10.47 -15.77
CA VAL A 55 6.31 -9.04 -15.64
C VAL A 55 7.38 -8.84 -14.56
N VAL A 56 8.36 -7.97 -14.80
CA VAL A 56 9.40 -7.66 -13.82
C VAL A 56 9.64 -6.16 -13.76
N GLY A 57 9.79 -5.65 -12.56
CA GLY A 57 10.19 -4.27 -12.31
C GLY A 57 10.23 -3.97 -10.83
N GLY A 58 10.53 -2.75 -10.48
CA GLY A 58 10.64 -2.34 -9.09
C GLY A 58 10.64 -0.81 -8.91
N ASP A 59 10.87 -0.40 -7.69
CA ASP A 59 10.83 1.00 -7.29
C ASP A 59 12.11 1.80 -7.57
N GLY A 60 13.08 1.18 -8.24
CA GLY A 60 14.32 1.83 -8.64
C GLY A 60 15.39 1.88 -7.54
N ARG A 61 15.12 1.30 -6.34
CA ARG A 61 16.10 1.25 -5.26
C ARG A 61 17.37 0.51 -5.63
N PHE A 62 18.42 0.72 -4.87
CA PHE A 62 19.70 0.03 -5.05
C PHE A 62 19.53 -1.48 -5.19
N TYR A 63 20.31 -2.10 -6.06
CA TYR A 63 20.31 -3.54 -6.35
C TYR A 63 19.20 -4.04 -7.29
N VAL A 64 18.20 -3.23 -7.67
CA VAL A 64 17.11 -3.65 -8.59
C VAL A 64 17.66 -4.14 -9.92
N LYS A 65 18.55 -3.38 -10.57
CA LYS A 65 19.08 -3.70 -11.91
C LYS A 65 19.85 -5.03 -11.93
N ASP A 66 20.67 -5.27 -10.91
CA ASP A 66 21.42 -6.53 -10.77
C ASP A 66 20.48 -7.73 -10.61
N VAL A 67 19.43 -7.57 -9.79
CA VAL A 67 18.46 -8.66 -9.56
C VAL A 67 17.62 -8.92 -10.79
N VAL A 68 17.27 -7.90 -11.58
CA VAL A 68 16.57 -8.09 -12.88
C VAL A 68 17.40 -8.99 -13.80
N GLN A 69 18.72 -8.78 -13.93
CA GLN A 69 19.58 -9.64 -14.74
C GLN A 69 19.62 -11.09 -14.22
N LYS A 70 19.64 -11.27 -12.90
CA LYS A 70 19.56 -12.61 -12.28
C LYS A 70 18.21 -13.29 -12.58
N ILE A 71 17.08 -12.56 -12.47
CA ILE A 71 15.74 -13.06 -12.80
C ILE A 71 15.67 -13.52 -14.25
N ILE A 72 16.21 -12.75 -15.19
CA ILE A 72 16.24 -13.09 -16.62
C ILE A 72 16.95 -14.43 -16.83
N ARG A 73 18.17 -14.59 -16.31
CA ARG A 73 18.99 -15.80 -16.50
C ARG A 73 18.40 -17.04 -15.84
N ILE A 74 17.88 -16.89 -14.62
CA ILE A 74 17.28 -18.00 -13.87
C ILE A 74 15.91 -18.36 -14.48
N GLY A 75 15.09 -17.38 -14.83
CA GLY A 75 13.80 -17.62 -15.47
C GLY A 75 13.93 -18.33 -16.82
N ALA A 76 14.84 -17.89 -17.67
CA ALA A 76 15.15 -18.55 -18.94
C ALA A 76 15.56 -20.01 -18.72
N ALA A 77 16.38 -20.28 -17.69
CA ALA A 77 16.80 -21.65 -17.34
C ALA A 77 15.65 -22.52 -16.78
N ASN A 78 14.60 -21.91 -16.26
CA ASN A 78 13.39 -22.58 -15.75
C ASN A 78 12.25 -22.64 -16.77
N GLY A 79 12.47 -22.16 -18.01
CA GLY A 79 11.51 -22.30 -19.11
C GLY A 79 10.56 -21.13 -19.30
N ILE A 80 10.80 -19.99 -18.64
CA ILE A 80 10.08 -18.75 -18.97
C ILE A 80 10.33 -18.43 -20.45
N ALA A 81 9.27 -18.16 -21.20
CA ALA A 81 9.38 -17.81 -22.63
C ALA A 81 9.53 -16.29 -22.84
N ARG A 82 8.96 -15.47 -21.97
CA ARG A 82 8.97 -14.01 -22.12
C ARG A 82 9.03 -13.29 -20.80
N PHE A 83 9.89 -12.28 -20.73
CA PHE A 83 9.82 -11.24 -19.70
C PHE A 83 9.31 -9.93 -20.30
N ILE A 84 8.45 -9.23 -19.55
CA ILE A 84 8.04 -7.83 -19.80
C ILE A 84 8.64 -7.01 -18.67
N ILE A 85 9.58 -6.13 -18.97
CA ILE A 85 10.37 -5.42 -17.96
C ILE A 85 10.21 -3.91 -18.15
N GLY A 86 9.94 -3.19 -17.09
CA GLY A 86 9.92 -1.72 -17.14
C GLY A 86 11.31 -1.16 -17.48
N LYS A 87 11.37 -0.13 -18.33
CA LYS A 87 12.61 0.55 -18.71
C LYS A 87 13.44 0.89 -17.46
N ASP A 88 14.75 0.65 -17.53
CA ASP A 88 15.70 0.80 -16.41
C ASP A 88 15.39 -0.07 -15.18
N GLY A 89 14.57 -1.11 -15.33
CA GLY A 89 14.09 -1.96 -14.25
C GLY A 89 12.98 -1.31 -13.39
N ILE A 90 12.47 -0.15 -13.80
CA ILE A 90 11.48 0.64 -13.06
C ILE A 90 10.07 0.22 -13.45
N LEU A 91 9.24 -0.09 -12.45
CA LEU A 91 7.80 -0.31 -12.61
C LEU A 91 7.15 -0.20 -11.22
N SER A 92 6.22 0.73 -11.04
CA SER A 92 5.53 0.87 -9.76
C SER A 92 4.69 -0.37 -9.45
N THR A 93 4.46 -0.65 -8.16
CA THR A 93 3.62 -1.79 -7.75
C THR A 93 2.24 -1.77 -8.39
N PRO A 94 1.48 -0.64 -8.43
CA PRO A 94 0.21 -0.59 -9.16
C PRO A 94 0.36 -0.76 -10.68
N ALA A 95 1.41 -0.20 -11.29
CA ALA A 95 1.64 -0.39 -12.72
C ALA A 95 1.99 -1.85 -13.05
N ALA A 96 2.75 -2.54 -12.21
CA ALA A 96 3.01 -3.97 -12.39
C ALA A 96 1.71 -4.78 -12.38
N SER A 97 0.79 -4.50 -11.45
CA SER A 97 -0.55 -5.11 -11.44
C SER A 97 -1.32 -4.81 -12.73
N ALA A 98 -1.30 -3.56 -13.19
CA ALA A 98 -1.95 -3.15 -14.44
C ALA A 98 -1.38 -3.88 -15.66
N VAL A 99 -0.06 -3.96 -15.79
CA VAL A 99 0.62 -4.64 -16.91
C VAL A 99 0.36 -6.14 -16.90
N ILE A 100 0.45 -6.82 -15.73
CA ILE A 100 0.12 -8.26 -15.62
C ILE A 100 -1.28 -8.52 -16.19
N ARG A 101 -2.26 -7.73 -15.80
CA ARG A 101 -3.66 -7.87 -16.23
C ARG A 101 -3.85 -7.50 -17.69
N ALA A 102 -3.34 -6.36 -18.14
CA ALA A 102 -3.50 -5.87 -19.51
C ALA A 102 -2.82 -6.78 -20.54
N ARG A 103 -1.62 -7.28 -20.21
CA ARG A 103 -0.84 -8.17 -21.08
C ARG A 103 -1.14 -9.65 -20.86
N LYS A 104 -2.06 -9.99 -19.92
CA LYS A 104 -2.43 -11.37 -19.57
C LYS A 104 -1.22 -12.23 -19.21
N ALA A 105 -0.26 -11.63 -18.51
CA ALA A 105 0.92 -12.34 -18.03
C ALA A 105 0.56 -13.39 -16.96
N ASP A 106 1.39 -14.40 -16.80
CA ASP A 106 1.17 -15.49 -15.84
C ASP A 106 1.51 -15.12 -14.39
N GLY A 107 2.16 -13.98 -14.22
CA GLY A 107 2.49 -13.37 -12.94
C GLY A 107 3.52 -12.26 -13.08
N GLY A 108 4.00 -11.76 -11.95
CA GLY A 108 5.05 -10.74 -11.93
C GLY A 108 5.94 -10.82 -10.71
N ILE A 109 7.17 -10.34 -10.84
CA ILE A 109 8.14 -10.18 -9.77
C ILE A 109 8.40 -8.69 -9.59
N ILE A 110 8.09 -8.17 -8.41
CA ILE A 110 8.21 -6.76 -8.06
C ILE A 110 9.34 -6.61 -7.04
N LEU A 111 10.33 -5.78 -7.38
CA LEU A 111 11.53 -5.55 -6.60
C LEU A 111 11.36 -4.27 -5.77
N THR A 112 10.89 -4.45 -4.53
CA THR A 112 10.58 -3.33 -3.64
C THR A 112 10.59 -3.74 -2.17
N ALA A 113 10.92 -2.80 -1.30
CA ALA A 113 10.61 -2.85 0.13
C ALA A 113 9.65 -1.70 0.52
N SER A 114 8.85 -1.20 -0.45
CA SER A 114 7.83 -0.14 -0.29
C SER A 114 8.45 1.13 0.32
N HIS A 115 7.94 1.59 1.45
CA HIS A 115 8.35 2.81 2.16
C HIS A 115 9.64 2.68 2.99
N ASN A 116 10.28 1.52 3.03
CA ASN A 116 11.53 1.35 3.76
C ASN A 116 12.69 2.07 3.03
N PRO A 117 13.69 2.59 3.75
CA PRO A 117 14.84 3.26 3.15
C PRO A 117 15.53 2.41 2.09
N GLY A 118 16.02 3.06 1.04
CA GLY A 118 16.84 2.46 -0.03
C GLY A 118 18.33 2.71 0.18
N GLY A 119 19.14 2.15 -0.71
CA GLY A 119 20.59 2.26 -0.69
C GLY A 119 21.31 0.98 -0.26
N PRO A 120 22.64 0.92 -0.38
CA PRO A 120 23.43 -0.31 -0.22
C PRO A 120 23.36 -0.91 1.20
N GLU A 121 23.14 -0.08 2.22
CA GLU A 121 23.09 -0.51 3.62
C GLU A 121 21.65 -0.73 4.13
N ASN A 122 20.66 -0.46 3.28
CA ASN A 122 19.25 -0.47 3.65
C ASN A 122 18.49 -1.65 3.07
N ASP A 123 17.16 -1.53 2.99
CA ASP A 123 16.30 -2.65 2.70
C ASP A 123 16.10 -2.88 1.19
N PHE A 124 15.98 -4.15 0.85
CA PHE A 124 15.60 -4.65 -0.45
C PHE A 124 14.49 -5.70 -0.29
N GLY A 125 13.70 -5.92 -1.34
CA GLY A 125 12.65 -6.91 -1.28
C GLY A 125 12.31 -7.50 -2.64
N ILE A 126 11.79 -8.73 -2.62
CA ILE A 126 11.29 -9.46 -3.78
C ILE A 126 9.89 -9.95 -3.47
N LYS A 127 8.91 -9.48 -4.24
CA LYS A 127 7.49 -9.80 -4.12
C LYS A 127 7.03 -10.53 -5.39
N TYR A 128 6.21 -11.55 -5.25
CA TYR A 128 5.56 -12.23 -6.38
C TYR A 128 4.07 -11.88 -6.42
N ASN A 129 3.60 -11.47 -7.58
CA ASN A 129 2.18 -11.27 -7.89
C ASN A 129 1.70 -12.34 -8.86
N THR A 130 0.50 -12.88 -8.61
CA THR A 130 -0.13 -13.89 -9.46
C THR A 130 -0.77 -13.27 -10.71
N ARG A 131 -1.30 -14.10 -11.60
CA ARG A 131 -1.90 -13.69 -12.88
C ARG A 131 -3.06 -12.70 -12.78
N ASN A 132 -3.72 -12.61 -11.61
CA ASN A 132 -4.74 -11.58 -11.39
C ASN A 132 -4.15 -10.19 -11.15
N GLY A 133 -2.82 -10.07 -11.02
CA GLY A 133 -2.08 -8.85 -10.75
C GLY A 133 -1.92 -8.52 -9.26
N GLY A 134 -2.46 -9.35 -8.37
CA GLY A 134 -2.41 -9.14 -6.93
C GLY A 134 -1.31 -9.94 -6.22
N PRO A 135 -1.04 -9.61 -4.95
CA PRO A 135 -0.09 -10.33 -4.12
C PRO A 135 -0.39 -11.81 -4.05
N ALA A 136 0.64 -12.63 -4.09
CA ALA A 136 0.51 -14.08 -3.98
C ALA A 136 -0.25 -14.49 -2.70
N PRO A 137 -1.24 -15.39 -2.80
CA PRO A 137 -1.96 -15.91 -1.65
C PRO A 137 -1.03 -16.75 -0.76
N GLU A 138 -1.47 -17.00 0.47
CA GLU A 138 -0.68 -17.70 1.49
C GLU A 138 -0.23 -19.10 1.03
N SER A 139 -1.08 -19.82 0.31
CA SER A 139 -0.75 -21.14 -0.27
C SER A 139 0.47 -21.09 -1.20
N VAL A 140 0.62 -20.01 -1.97
CA VAL A 140 1.75 -19.81 -2.89
C VAL A 140 2.99 -19.35 -2.13
N THR A 141 2.88 -18.41 -1.19
CA THR A 141 4.02 -17.99 -0.37
C THR A 141 4.55 -19.10 0.54
N ASP A 142 3.67 -19.97 1.04
CA ASP A 142 4.07 -21.17 1.79
C ASP A 142 4.78 -22.19 0.90
N ALA A 143 4.31 -22.37 -0.35
CA ALA A 143 5.01 -23.21 -1.32
C ALA A 143 6.40 -22.68 -1.66
N MET A 144 6.55 -21.36 -1.83
CA MET A 144 7.85 -20.70 -1.99
C MET A 144 8.76 -20.96 -0.79
N TYR A 145 8.25 -20.77 0.43
CA TYR A 145 9.02 -21.03 1.64
C TYR A 145 9.46 -22.49 1.77
N LYS A 146 8.56 -23.44 1.47
CA LYS A 146 8.94 -24.86 1.41
C LYS A 146 10.02 -25.13 0.37
N ALA A 147 9.96 -24.48 -0.79
CA ALA A 147 10.99 -24.59 -1.81
C ALA A 147 12.34 -24.04 -1.34
N THR A 148 12.37 -22.91 -0.59
CA THR A 148 13.63 -22.41 -0.02
C THR A 148 14.24 -23.35 1.01
N LEU A 149 13.42 -24.01 1.85
CA LEU A 149 13.89 -24.98 2.85
C LEU A 149 14.44 -26.27 2.22
N ALA A 150 13.98 -26.62 1.02
CA ALA A 150 14.43 -27.80 0.28
C ALA A 150 15.52 -27.47 -0.77
N MET A 151 15.99 -26.20 -0.81
CA MET A 151 16.91 -25.72 -1.84
C MET A 151 18.25 -26.45 -1.77
N SER A 152 18.67 -27.08 -2.88
CA SER A 152 19.98 -27.72 -3.02
C SER A 152 20.72 -27.26 -4.29
N GLU A 153 20.00 -26.62 -5.22
CA GLU A 153 20.53 -26.14 -6.48
C GLU A 153 19.56 -25.13 -7.11
N TYR A 154 20.10 -24.25 -7.94
CA TYR A 154 19.30 -23.42 -8.84
C TYR A 154 19.82 -23.52 -10.28
N ARG A 155 19.00 -23.15 -11.24
CA ARG A 155 19.31 -23.21 -12.67
C ARG A 155 19.52 -21.80 -13.21
N THR A 156 20.54 -21.64 -14.04
CA THR A 156 20.85 -20.35 -14.69
C THR A 156 21.36 -20.58 -16.12
N ILE A 157 21.30 -19.53 -16.96
CA ILE A 157 21.97 -19.49 -18.26
C ILE A 157 22.97 -18.34 -18.26
N ASP A 158 24.17 -18.60 -17.78
CA ASP A 158 25.22 -17.58 -17.60
C ASP A 158 25.70 -16.99 -18.93
N SER A 159 25.48 -17.68 -20.06
CA SER A 159 25.83 -17.19 -21.40
C SER A 159 24.89 -16.10 -21.93
N ILE A 160 23.77 -15.79 -21.26
CA ILE A 160 22.95 -14.62 -21.59
C ILE A 160 23.74 -13.38 -21.15
N ALA A 161 24.09 -12.52 -22.11
CA ALA A 161 24.65 -11.21 -21.82
C ALA A 161 23.63 -10.35 -21.06
N ASP A 162 24.10 -9.33 -20.34
CA ASP A 162 23.21 -8.38 -19.71
C ASP A 162 22.29 -7.72 -20.74
N ILE A 163 20.99 -7.74 -20.45
CA ILE A 163 19.99 -7.08 -21.27
C ILE A 163 20.08 -5.57 -21.07
N ASP A 164 20.08 -4.81 -22.16
CA ASP A 164 20.01 -3.35 -22.09
C ASP A 164 18.63 -2.92 -21.62
N LEU A 165 18.51 -2.59 -20.32
CA LEU A 165 17.25 -2.16 -19.72
C LEU A 165 16.85 -0.73 -20.14
N SER A 166 17.72 0.04 -20.78
CA SER A 166 17.43 1.40 -21.23
C SER A 166 16.76 1.46 -22.61
N ALA A 167 16.91 0.40 -23.41
CA ALA A 167 16.44 0.34 -24.79
C ALA A 167 15.02 -0.27 -24.86
N LEU A 168 14.03 0.55 -25.18
CA LEU A 168 12.66 0.07 -25.39
C LEU A 168 12.59 -0.91 -26.55
N GLY A 169 11.75 -1.93 -26.43
CA GLY A 169 11.49 -2.94 -27.46
C GLY A 169 11.92 -4.33 -27.04
N GLU A 170 11.82 -5.26 -27.98
CA GLU A 170 12.10 -6.67 -27.75
C GLU A 170 13.56 -7.02 -28.05
N GLN A 171 14.18 -7.75 -27.15
CA GLN A 171 15.49 -8.37 -27.29
C GLN A 171 15.33 -9.89 -27.20
N THR A 172 15.90 -10.64 -28.15
CA THR A 172 15.77 -12.11 -28.23
C THR A 172 17.15 -12.74 -28.05
N PRO A 173 17.56 -13.07 -26.82
CA PRO A 173 18.87 -13.65 -26.53
C PRO A 173 19.09 -15.01 -27.23
N PHE A 174 18.03 -15.80 -27.43
CA PHE A 174 18.03 -17.05 -28.18
C PHE A 174 16.61 -17.43 -28.61
N ASP A 175 16.48 -18.36 -29.58
CA ASP A 175 15.18 -18.80 -30.09
C ASP A 175 14.26 -19.35 -28.98
N GLY A 176 13.04 -18.81 -28.93
CA GLY A 176 12.02 -19.20 -27.96
C GLY A 176 12.10 -18.49 -26.61
N PHE A 177 13.01 -17.50 -26.47
CA PHE A 177 13.10 -16.65 -25.28
C PHE A 177 13.22 -15.18 -25.63
N ALA A 178 12.36 -14.34 -25.12
CA ALA A 178 12.33 -12.90 -25.38
C ALA A 178 12.27 -12.07 -24.10
N VAL A 179 12.86 -10.88 -24.16
CA VAL A 179 12.76 -9.84 -23.13
C VAL A 179 12.27 -8.57 -23.80
N GLU A 180 11.09 -8.13 -23.41
CA GLU A 180 10.49 -6.87 -23.88
C GLU A 180 10.70 -5.78 -22.83
N ILE A 181 11.39 -4.71 -23.19
CA ILE A 181 11.53 -3.52 -22.36
C ILE A 181 10.41 -2.55 -22.73
N VAL A 182 9.55 -2.22 -21.76
CA VAL A 182 8.38 -1.36 -21.95
C VAL A 182 8.54 -0.02 -21.24
N ASP A 183 7.86 1.00 -21.74
CA ASP A 183 7.69 2.25 -21.00
C ASP A 183 6.89 1.94 -19.71
N PRO A 184 7.46 2.23 -18.53
CA PRO A 184 6.82 1.86 -17.26
C PRO A 184 5.50 2.59 -16.99
N VAL A 185 5.27 3.69 -17.70
CA VAL A 185 4.13 4.61 -17.44
C VAL A 185 2.97 4.38 -18.42
N GLU A 186 3.23 3.97 -19.65
CA GLU A 186 2.27 4.00 -20.76
C GLU A 186 1.00 3.16 -20.51
N ASP A 187 1.13 1.88 -20.14
CA ASP A 187 -0.02 1.01 -19.88
C ASP A 187 -0.85 1.52 -18.68
N TYR A 188 -0.17 2.05 -17.65
CA TYR A 188 -0.81 2.61 -16.47
C TYR A 188 -1.57 3.91 -16.77
N VAL A 189 -0.98 4.82 -17.54
CA VAL A 189 -1.66 6.07 -17.94
C VAL A 189 -2.89 5.77 -18.79
N ARG A 190 -2.77 4.82 -19.72
CA ARG A 190 -3.93 4.38 -20.51
C ARG A 190 -5.07 3.86 -19.65
N LEU A 191 -4.75 3.06 -18.63
CA LEU A 191 -5.72 2.59 -17.65
C LEU A 191 -6.34 3.75 -16.88
N THR A 192 -5.52 4.66 -16.33
CA THR A 192 -5.97 5.81 -15.54
C THR A 192 -6.91 6.73 -16.35
N LYS A 193 -6.58 6.98 -17.62
CA LYS A 193 -7.46 7.75 -18.55
C LYS A 193 -8.79 7.05 -18.85
N SER A 194 -8.87 5.74 -18.72
CA SER A 194 -10.13 5.01 -18.87
C SER A 194 -11.01 5.05 -17.61
N ILE A 195 -10.44 5.42 -16.47
CA ILE A 195 -11.12 5.49 -15.17
C ILE A 195 -11.68 6.88 -14.92
N PHE A 196 -10.87 7.93 -15.13
CA PHE A 196 -11.14 9.30 -14.75
C PHE A 196 -11.46 10.21 -15.95
N ASP A 197 -12.16 11.32 -15.67
CA ASP A 197 -12.48 12.34 -16.66
C ASP A 197 -11.34 13.38 -16.76
N PHE A 198 -10.32 13.06 -17.55
CA PHE A 198 -9.17 13.94 -17.77
C PHE A 198 -9.56 15.26 -18.43
N ASP A 199 -10.56 15.29 -19.30
CA ASP A 199 -11.01 16.51 -19.96
C ASP A 199 -11.72 17.44 -18.98
N LEU A 200 -12.48 16.89 -18.03
CA LEU A 200 -13.06 17.65 -16.93
C LEU A 200 -11.96 18.28 -16.05
N ILE A 201 -10.94 17.51 -15.67
CA ILE A 201 -9.84 18.03 -14.84
C ILE A 201 -9.06 19.11 -15.56
N LYS A 202 -8.76 18.96 -16.86
CA LYS A 202 -8.11 19.98 -17.70
C LYS A 202 -8.92 21.28 -17.76
N ARG A 203 -10.23 21.16 -18.00
CA ARG A 203 -11.15 22.31 -18.03
C ARG A 203 -11.19 22.99 -16.67
N PHE A 204 -11.39 22.24 -15.59
CA PHE A 204 -11.36 22.78 -14.22
C PHE A 204 -10.07 23.58 -13.96
N ARG A 205 -8.90 23.01 -14.28
CA ARG A 205 -7.61 23.70 -14.11
C ARG A 205 -7.54 24.99 -14.91
N SER A 206 -8.01 24.99 -16.18
CA SER A 206 -7.97 26.19 -17.04
C SER A 206 -8.90 27.29 -16.54
N GLU A 207 -10.05 26.94 -15.98
CA GLU A 207 -11.05 27.85 -15.44
C GLU A 207 -10.70 28.34 -14.02
N ASN A 208 -9.82 27.60 -13.31
CA ASN A 208 -9.39 27.91 -11.94
C ASN A 208 -7.85 28.06 -11.84
N PRO A 209 -7.28 29.13 -12.43
CA PRO A 209 -5.82 29.32 -12.50
C PRO A 209 -5.15 29.48 -11.12
N HIS A 210 -5.93 29.76 -10.06
CA HIS A 210 -5.45 29.85 -8.69
C HIS A 210 -5.40 28.51 -7.96
N PHE A 211 -6.00 27.47 -8.53
CA PHE A 211 -5.89 26.12 -7.99
C PHE A 211 -4.50 25.56 -8.27
N THR A 212 -3.77 25.26 -7.21
CA THR A 212 -2.40 24.75 -7.27
C THR A 212 -2.32 23.31 -6.82
N LEU A 213 -1.54 22.51 -7.56
CA LEU A 213 -1.17 21.14 -7.20
C LEU A 213 0.31 21.09 -6.84
N LEU A 214 0.67 20.33 -5.82
CA LEU A 214 2.05 19.93 -5.51
C LEU A 214 2.09 18.43 -5.24
N PHE A 215 2.74 17.68 -6.12
CA PHE A 215 2.95 16.24 -5.99
C PHE A 215 4.41 15.94 -5.66
N ASP A 216 4.65 15.24 -4.57
CA ASP A 216 5.96 14.78 -4.11
C ASP A 216 6.06 13.26 -4.29
N ALA A 217 6.96 12.80 -5.15
CA ALA A 217 7.23 11.39 -5.36
C ALA A 217 8.24 10.81 -4.34
N LEU A 218 8.74 11.62 -3.40
CA LEU A 218 9.74 11.22 -2.39
C LEU A 218 10.98 10.51 -3.02
N ASN A 219 11.40 10.95 -4.20
CA ASN A 219 12.41 10.30 -5.04
C ASN A 219 12.13 8.81 -5.35
N GLY A 220 10.89 8.38 -5.22
CA GLY A 220 10.40 7.05 -5.55
C GLY A 220 10.02 6.88 -7.02
N VAL A 221 9.51 5.72 -7.35
CA VAL A 221 9.20 5.28 -8.72
C VAL A 221 8.11 6.11 -9.40
N THR A 222 7.27 6.82 -8.62
CA THR A 222 6.12 7.57 -9.15
C THR A 222 6.49 8.90 -9.80
N GLY A 223 7.75 9.34 -9.74
CA GLY A 223 8.20 10.56 -10.40
C GLY A 223 7.84 10.65 -11.89
N PRO A 224 8.24 9.68 -12.73
CA PRO A 224 7.86 9.63 -14.15
C PRO A 224 6.34 9.59 -14.38
N TYR A 225 5.58 8.93 -13.50
CA TYR A 225 4.11 8.89 -13.57
C TYR A 225 3.51 10.27 -13.26
N GLY A 226 4.04 10.97 -12.25
CA GLY A 226 3.64 12.34 -11.94
C GLY A 226 3.91 13.29 -13.11
N GLN A 227 5.09 13.19 -13.73
CA GLN A 227 5.45 13.95 -14.93
C GLN A 227 4.44 13.71 -16.06
N ARG A 228 4.17 12.45 -16.40
CA ARG A 228 3.26 12.10 -17.48
C ARG A 228 1.82 12.51 -17.19
N ILE A 229 1.28 12.18 -16.00
CA ILE A 229 -0.11 12.40 -15.67
C ILE A 229 -0.40 13.85 -15.35
N PHE A 230 0.33 14.46 -14.39
CA PHE A 230 -0.02 15.79 -13.92
C PHE A 230 0.45 16.90 -14.87
N VAL A 231 1.64 16.77 -15.45
CA VAL A 231 2.19 17.82 -16.32
C VAL A 231 1.76 17.60 -17.77
N GLU A 232 2.06 16.47 -18.36
CA GLU A 232 1.86 16.27 -19.80
C GLU A 232 0.38 16.04 -20.15
N GLU A 233 -0.32 15.19 -19.40
CA GLU A 233 -1.72 14.88 -19.69
C GLU A 233 -2.71 15.88 -19.10
N LEU A 234 -2.54 16.32 -17.84
CA LEU A 234 -3.46 17.24 -17.18
C LEU A 234 -3.05 18.71 -17.31
N GLY A 235 -1.81 18.99 -17.74
CA GLY A 235 -1.31 20.33 -18.06
C GLY A 235 -0.97 21.19 -16.84
N PHE A 236 -0.76 20.61 -15.65
CA PHE A 236 -0.22 21.35 -14.53
C PHE A 236 1.22 21.82 -14.83
N PRO A 237 1.71 22.93 -14.26
CA PRO A 237 3.07 23.38 -14.51
C PRO A 237 4.11 22.43 -13.92
N GLN A 238 5.32 22.44 -14.46
CA GLN A 238 6.44 21.61 -13.96
C GLN A 238 6.72 21.85 -12.46
N SER A 239 6.45 23.07 -11.96
CA SER A 239 6.58 23.42 -10.54
C SER A 239 5.59 22.67 -9.61
N SER A 240 4.59 21.99 -10.18
CA SER A 240 3.70 21.09 -9.43
C SER A 240 4.36 19.76 -9.02
N LEU A 241 5.57 19.50 -9.45
CA LEU A 241 6.31 18.29 -9.10
C LEU A 241 7.47 18.59 -8.15
N ASP A 242 7.61 17.78 -7.12
CA ASP A 242 8.74 17.79 -6.19
C ASP A 242 9.32 16.38 -6.06
N GLN A 243 10.63 16.26 -5.89
CA GLN A 243 11.36 15.00 -5.72
C GLN A 243 10.91 13.88 -6.70
N CYS A 244 10.61 14.26 -7.96
CA CYS A 244 10.09 13.35 -8.99
C CYS A 244 11.17 12.67 -9.85
N THR A 245 12.42 12.68 -9.42
CA THR A 245 13.49 11.88 -10.01
C THR A 245 13.72 10.65 -9.13
N PRO A 246 13.47 9.41 -9.63
CA PRO A 246 13.76 8.20 -8.88
C PRO A 246 15.24 8.09 -8.54
N LEU A 247 15.56 7.82 -7.28
CA LEU A 247 16.92 7.63 -6.76
C LEU A 247 17.04 6.28 -6.06
N GLU A 248 18.19 5.65 -6.16
CA GLU A 248 18.42 4.31 -5.59
C GLU A 248 18.35 4.27 -4.06
N ASP A 249 18.55 5.42 -3.41
CA ASP A 249 18.50 5.62 -1.96
C ASP A 249 17.34 6.53 -1.53
N PHE A 250 16.44 6.92 -2.46
CA PHE A 250 15.35 7.87 -2.23
C PHE A 250 15.86 9.22 -1.66
N GLY A 251 17.06 9.66 -2.08
CA GLY A 251 17.68 10.88 -1.58
C GLY A 251 18.10 10.81 -0.12
N GLY A 252 18.38 9.62 0.39
CA GLY A 252 18.79 9.37 1.77
C GLY A 252 17.65 9.45 2.79
N SER A 253 16.38 9.39 2.32
CA SER A 253 15.20 9.55 3.16
C SER A 253 14.34 8.27 3.21
N HIS A 254 13.36 8.26 4.15
CA HIS A 254 12.26 7.31 4.12
C HIS A 254 11.22 7.77 3.10
N PRO A 255 10.95 7.01 2.04
CA PRO A 255 9.93 7.37 1.06
C PRO A 255 8.53 6.95 1.55
N ASP A 256 8.09 7.45 2.72
CA ASP A 256 6.79 7.14 3.33
C ASP A 256 5.92 8.40 3.40
N PRO A 257 4.73 8.44 2.76
CA PRO A 257 3.89 9.62 2.63
C PRO A 257 3.07 9.88 3.91
N ASN A 258 3.73 10.15 5.01
CA ASN A 258 3.13 10.56 6.27
C ASN A 258 3.67 11.90 6.75
N LEU A 259 3.04 12.48 7.77
CA LEU A 259 3.40 13.81 8.28
C LEU A 259 4.85 13.90 8.80
N THR A 260 5.41 12.78 9.26
CA THR A 260 6.78 12.71 9.79
C THR A 260 7.82 12.70 8.68
N TYR A 261 7.69 11.82 7.70
CA TYR A 261 8.70 11.62 6.66
C TYR A 261 8.51 12.54 5.46
N ALA A 262 7.27 12.93 5.13
CA ALA A 262 6.97 13.91 4.08
C ALA A 262 6.88 15.36 4.63
N HIS A 263 7.56 15.70 5.74
CA HIS A 263 7.51 17.02 6.37
C HIS A 263 7.83 18.16 5.41
N ARG A 264 8.78 17.96 4.48
CA ARG A 264 9.11 18.94 3.43
C ARG A 264 7.88 19.33 2.59
N LEU A 265 7.09 18.35 2.17
CA LEU A 265 5.84 18.60 1.44
C LEU A 265 4.87 19.37 2.33
N VAL A 266 4.68 18.94 3.58
CA VAL A 266 3.76 19.59 4.54
C VAL A 266 4.12 21.07 4.73
N GLU A 267 5.40 21.38 4.96
CA GLU A 267 5.89 22.75 5.10
C GLU A 267 5.67 23.58 3.83
N ARG A 268 5.97 23.02 2.65
CA ARG A 268 5.77 23.71 1.38
C ARG A 268 4.29 23.98 1.10
N VAL A 269 3.43 22.98 1.33
CA VAL A 269 1.99 23.12 1.14
C VAL A 269 1.42 24.23 2.02
N ALA A 270 1.82 24.30 3.29
CA ALA A 270 1.40 25.36 4.20
C ALA A 270 1.94 26.75 3.80
N LYS A 271 3.25 26.84 3.52
CA LYS A 271 3.94 28.10 3.20
C LYS A 271 3.49 28.68 1.86
N GLU A 272 3.39 27.86 0.83
CA GLU A 272 3.02 28.26 -0.52
C GLU A 272 1.50 28.30 -0.73
N ARG A 273 0.71 27.93 0.30
CA ARG A 273 -0.76 27.87 0.30
C ARG A 273 -1.32 27.01 -0.83
N ILE A 274 -0.73 25.83 -1.01
CA ILE A 274 -1.10 24.88 -2.07
C ILE A 274 -2.54 24.37 -1.83
N SER A 275 -3.34 24.33 -2.90
CA SER A 275 -4.74 23.90 -2.87
C SER A 275 -4.87 22.38 -2.67
N LEU A 276 -4.00 21.60 -3.34
CA LEU A 276 -3.92 20.15 -3.20
C LEU A 276 -2.44 19.72 -3.18
N GLY A 277 -1.96 19.34 -2.02
CA GLY A 277 -0.69 18.65 -1.84
C GLY A 277 -0.90 17.15 -1.82
N ALA A 278 0.02 16.39 -2.41
CA ALA A 278 -0.03 14.94 -2.41
C ALA A 278 1.36 14.33 -2.44
N ALA A 279 1.51 13.15 -1.84
CA ALA A 279 2.73 12.36 -1.94
C ALA A 279 2.42 10.88 -2.20
N SER A 280 3.41 10.17 -2.74
CA SER A 280 3.36 8.71 -2.91
C SER A 280 4.64 8.08 -2.38
N ASP A 281 4.58 6.81 -1.92
CA ASP A 281 5.74 6.10 -1.38
C ASP A 281 6.71 5.57 -2.46
N GLY A 282 7.75 4.91 -2.00
CA GLY A 282 8.85 4.43 -2.85
C GLY A 282 8.40 3.60 -4.05
N ASP A 283 7.42 2.69 -3.88
CA ASP A 283 6.89 1.84 -4.95
C ASP A 283 5.51 2.26 -5.49
N GLY A 284 4.96 3.37 -4.99
CA GLY A 284 3.77 4.00 -5.57
C GLY A 284 2.44 3.42 -5.11
N ASP A 285 2.43 2.57 -4.10
CA ASP A 285 1.19 1.93 -3.64
C ASP A 285 0.46 2.72 -2.55
N ARG A 286 1.10 3.71 -1.93
CA ARG A 286 0.51 4.59 -0.90
C ARG A 286 0.31 6.02 -1.40
N ASN A 287 -0.55 6.75 -0.69
CA ASN A 287 -0.82 8.16 -0.97
C ASN A 287 -1.05 8.98 0.29
N MET A 288 -0.62 10.23 0.29
CA MET A 288 -1.03 11.26 1.25
C MET A 288 -1.72 12.39 0.49
N VAL A 289 -2.77 12.95 1.07
CA VAL A 289 -3.50 14.11 0.54
C VAL A 289 -3.67 15.16 1.62
N LEU A 290 -3.36 16.41 1.29
CA LEU A 290 -3.51 17.55 2.19
C LEU A 290 -3.76 18.84 1.40
N SER A 291 -4.18 19.89 2.09
CA SER A 291 -4.16 21.27 1.61
C SER A 291 -3.41 22.16 2.61
N HIS A 292 -3.25 23.42 2.29
CA HIS A 292 -2.57 24.37 3.19
C HIS A 292 -3.27 24.53 4.55
N ASP A 293 -4.51 24.11 4.68
CA ASP A 293 -5.35 24.28 5.86
C ASP A 293 -6.05 22.98 6.33
N TRP A 294 -5.75 21.85 5.70
CA TRP A 294 -6.34 20.56 6.06
C TRP A 294 -5.46 19.36 5.70
N PHE A 295 -5.22 18.47 6.65
CA PHE A 295 -4.67 17.13 6.39
C PHE A 295 -5.82 16.12 6.33
N VAL A 296 -5.83 15.28 5.30
CA VAL A 296 -6.82 14.21 5.14
C VAL A 296 -6.25 12.90 5.67
N THR A 297 -6.87 12.32 6.71
CA THR A 297 -6.46 10.99 7.16
C THR A 297 -6.71 9.95 6.06
N PRO A 298 -5.91 8.88 5.95
CA PRO A 298 -6.14 7.82 4.96
C PRO A 298 -7.55 7.22 5.05
N SER A 299 -8.05 7.05 6.27
CA SER A 299 -9.40 6.53 6.52
C SER A 299 -10.49 7.45 5.98
N ASP A 300 -10.36 8.76 6.18
CA ASP A 300 -11.30 9.75 5.66
C ASP A 300 -11.18 9.89 4.14
N SER A 301 -9.96 9.80 3.60
CA SER A 301 -9.72 9.87 2.15
C SER A 301 -10.47 8.77 1.40
N VAL A 302 -10.32 7.52 1.82
CA VAL A 302 -11.02 6.40 1.16
C VAL A 302 -12.54 6.53 1.31
N ALA A 303 -13.03 7.00 2.46
CA ALA A 303 -14.45 7.18 2.72
C ALA A 303 -15.05 8.31 1.85
N LEU A 304 -14.35 9.44 1.72
CA LEU A 304 -14.76 10.55 0.84
C LEU A 304 -14.76 10.12 -0.63
N ILE A 305 -13.72 9.42 -1.10
CA ILE A 305 -13.67 8.89 -2.46
C ILE A 305 -14.87 7.95 -2.68
N ALA A 306 -15.16 7.03 -1.76
CA ALA A 306 -16.29 6.11 -1.86
C ALA A 306 -17.65 6.84 -1.88
N HIS A 307 -17.77 7.96 -1.14
CA HIS A 307 -18.97 8.79 -1.16
C HIS A 307 -19.25 9.35 -2.55
N HIS A 308 -18.22 9.92 -3.19
CA HIS A 308 -18.35 10.63 -4.47
C HIS A 308 -18.19 9.75 -5.72
N ALA A 309 -17.60 8.55 -5.59
CA ALA A 309 -17.13 7.78 -6.74
C ALA A 309 -18.20 7.49 -7.78
N ALA A 310 -19.39 7.06 -7.34
CA ALA A 310 -20.48 6.71 -8.27
C ALA A 310 -20.98 7.90 -9.10
N ASP A 311 -20.91 9.10 -8.53
CA ASP A 311 -21.40 10.33 -9.18
C ASP A 311 -20.30 11.02 -9.98
N CYS A 312 -19.07 11.04 -9.47
CA CYS A 312 -17.97 11.83 -10.00
C CYS A 312 -17.04 11.07 -10.95
N ILE A 313 -16.82 9.76 -10.74
CA ILE A 313 -15.82 9.00 -11.48
C ILE A 313 -16.49 8.16 -12.57
N PRO A 314 -16.16 8.40 -13.87
CA PRO A 314 -16.81 7.71 -15.00
C PRO A 314 -16.77 6.18 -14.91
N TYR A 315 -15.68 5.61 -14.46
CA TYR A 315 -15.52 4.16 -14.30
C TYR A 315 -16.65 3.54 -13.47
N PHE A 316 -16.95 4.07 -12.29
CA PHE A 316 -18.01 3.54 -11.43
C PHE A 316 -19.39 3.84 -11.99
N ARG A 317 -19.60 5.05 -12.51
CA ARG A 317 -20.89 5.44 -13.13
C ARG A 317 -21.26 4.54 -14.30
N SER A 318 -20.29 4.21 -15.16
CA SER A 318 -20.50 3.38 -16.34
C SER A 318 -20.68 1.89 -16.02
N ASN A 319 -20.18 1.44 -14.85
CA ASN A 319 -20.28 0.05 -14.40
C ASN A 319 -21.44 -0.21 -13.44
N GLY A 320 -22.45 0.67 -13.41
CA GLY A 320 -23.65 0.51 -12.58
C GLY A 320 -23.48 0.90 -11.11
N GLY A 321 -22.48 1.70 -10.78
CA GLY A 321 -22.20 2.17 -9.43
C GLY A 321 -21.20 1.30 -8.68
N LEU A 322 -21.25 1.42 -7.34
CA LEU A 322 -20.39 0.65 -6.43
C LEU A 322 -21.05 -0.69 -6.08
N ARG A 323 -20.27 -1.76 -6.00
CA ARG A 323 -20.72 -3.12 -5.61
C ARG A 323 -20.62 -3.34 -4.11
N GLY A 324 -19.55 -2.90 -3.50
CA GLY A 324 -19.28 -2.99 -2.07
C GLY A 324 -18.06 -2.18 -1.70
N LEU A 325 -17.87 -1.97 -0.40
CA LEU A 325 -16.76 -1.23 0.20
C LEU A 325 -16.02 -2.13 1.19
N ALA A 326 -14.75 -1.84 1.45
CA ALA A 326 -13.98 -2.57 2.45
C ALA A 326 -12.90 -1.71 3.11
N ARG A 327 -12.54 -2.09 4.32
CA ARG A 327 -11.39 -1.56 5.03
C ARG A 327 -10.63 -2.64 5.79
N SER A 328 -9.36 -2.40 6.07
CA SER A 328 -8.67 -3.23 7.05
C SER A 328 -9.25 -2.99 8.45
N MET A 329 -9.16 -3.98 9.32
CA MET A 329 -9.73 -3.93 10.66
C MET A 329 -9.23 -2.71 11.48
N PRO A 330 -7.95 -2.31 11.44
CA PRO A 330 -7.48 -1.13 12.17
C PRO A 330 -7.87 0.21 11.54
N THR A 331 -8.31 0.24 10.28
CA THR A 331 -8.79 1.46 9.61
C THR A 331 -10.08 1.95 10.25
N SER A 332 -10.31 3.27 10.31
CA SER A 332 -11.53 3.82 10.94
C SER A 332 -12.81 3.39 10.23
N CYS A 333 -13.92 3.44 10.97
CA CYS A 333 -15.24 3.09 10.47
C CYS A 333 -15.91 4.19 9.60
N ALA A 334 -15.17 5.17 9.14
CA ALA A 334 -15.71 6.23 8.27
C ALA A 334 -16.34 5.67 6.99
N ILE A 335 -15.67 4.71 6.33
CA ILE A 335 -16.19 4.07 5.11
C ILE A 335 -17.41 3.17 5.39
N ASP A 336 -17.53 2.57 6.59
CA ASP A 336 -18.68 1.76 6.98
C ASP A 336 -19.96 2.62 6.97
N ARG A 337 -19.87 3.89 7.40
CA ARG A 337 -20.98 4.84 7.39
C ARG A 337 -21.42 5.20 5.97
N VAL A 338 -20.46 5.32 5.06
CA VAL A 338 -20.75 5.51 3.63
C VAL A 338 -21.48 4.30 3.07
N ALA A 339 -21.00 3.10 3.35
CA ALA A 339 -21.63 1.85 2.91
C ALA A 339 -23.06 1.74 3.43
N GLN A 340 -23.25 1.96 4.73
CA GLN A 340 -24.57 1.93 5.36
C GLN A 340 -25.54 2.91 4.69
N ARG A 341 -25.13 4.17 4.48
CA ARG A 341 -25.99 5.18 3.86
C ARG A 341 -26.32 4.87 2.40
N LYS A 342 -25.39 4.26 1.68
CA LYS A 342 -25.57 3.87 0.26
C LYS A 342 -26.24 2.50 0.10
N GLY A 343 -26.52 1.77 1.19
CA GLY A 343 -27.09 0.42 1.17
C GLY A 343 -26.15 -0.61 0.53
N LEU A 344 -24.84 -0.45 0.71
CA LEU A 344 -23.80 -1.32 0.19
C LEU A 344 -23.28 -2.27 1.28
N GLU A 345 -22.80 -3.44 0.85
CA GLU A 345 -22.03 -4.34 1.72
C GLU A 345 -20.69 -3.68 2.11
N CYS A 346 -20.29 -3.80 3.37
CA CYS A 346 -19.00 -3.35 3.85
C CYS A 346 -18.25 -4.49 4.53
N PHE A 347 -16.98 -4.69 4.12
CA PHE A 347 -16.15 -5.77 4.63
C PHE A 347 -15.06 -5.21 5.55
N GLU A 348 -14.97 -5.77 6.76
CA GLU A 348 -13.84 -5.57 7.66
C GLU A 348 -12.89 -6.77 7.52
N VAL A 349 -11.69 -6.55 7.00
CA VAL A 349 -10.72 -7.61 6.71
C VAL A 349 -9.42 -7.42 7.50
N PRO A 350 -8.58 -8.44 7.65
CA PRO A 350 -7.24 -8.26 8.21
C PRO A 350 -6.39 -7.28 7.41
N THR A 351 -5.29 -6.80 7.98
CA THR A 351 -4.30 -6.02 7.22
C THR A 351 -3.65 -6.90 6.17
N GLY A 352 -3.61 -6.42 4.94
CA GLY A 352 -3.02 -7.11 3.79
C GLY A 352 -3.94 -7.09 2.57
N TRP A 353 -3.39 -6.63 1.44
CA TRP A 353 -4.18 -6.35 0.24
C TRP A 353 -4.79 -7.60 -0.43
N LYS A 354 -4.25 -8.79 -0.15
CA LYS A 354 -4.77 -10.08 -0.67
C LYS A 354 -6.26 -10.30 -0.33
N PHE A 355 -6.70 -9.88 0.86
CA PHE A 355 -8.09 -10.04 1.28
C PHE A 355 -9.05 -9.18 0.46
N PHE A 356 -8.63 -7.97 0.09
CA PHE A 356 -9.39 -7.13 -0.84
C PHE A 356 -9.40 -7.74 -2.24
N GLY A 357 -8.27 -8.29 -2.70
CA GLY A 357 -8.16 -8.95 -4.01
C GLY A 357 -9.16 -10.08 -4.20
N ASN A 358 -9.37 -10.94 -3.19
CA ASN A 358 -10.35 -12.02 -3.20
C ASN A 358 -11.78 -11.48 -3.41
N LEU A 359 -12.16 -10.43 -2.68
CA LEU A 359 -13.48 -9.79 -2.80
C LEU A 359 -13.67 -9.11 -4.17
N MET A 360 -12.60 -8.48 -4.71
CA MET A 360 -12.62 -7.88 -6.04
C MET A 360 -12.79 -8.95 -7.14
N ASP A 361 -12.08 -10.08 -7.04
CA ASP A 361 -12.18 -11.18 -8.01
C ASP A 361 -13.55 -11.86 -7.97
N ALA A 362 -14.20 -11.87 -6.80
CA ALA A 362 -15.58 -12.32 -6.65
C ALA A 362 -16.63 -11.28 -7.09
N GLY A 363 -16.22 -10.08 -7.54
CA GLY A 363 -17.12 -9.02 -7.98
C GLY A 363 -17.94 -8.37 -6.86
N ARG A 364 -17.48 -8.48 -5.61
CA ARG A 364 -18.17 -7.96 -4.41
C ARG A 364 -17.64 -6.65 -3.89
N LEU A 365 -16.47 -6.19 -4.37
CA LEU A 365 -15.77 -5.02 -3.86
C LEU A 365 -15.43 -4.05 -4.98
N SER A 366 -15.70 -2.76 -4.77
CA SER A 366 -15.32 -1.67 -5.68
C SER A 366 -14.20 -0.80 -5.15
N ILE A 367 -14.28 -0.35 -3.89
CA ILE A 367 -13.28 0.56 -3.27
C ILE A 367 -12.91 0.07 -1.89
N CYS A 368 -11.63 0.14 -1.56
CA CYS A 368 -11.12 -0.23 -0.25
C CYS A 368 -9.91 0.62 0.16
N GLY A 369 -9.58 0.58 1.44
CA GLY A 369 -8.41 1.27 1.96
C GLY A 369 -7.92 0.75 3.30
N GLU A 370 -6.72 1.20 3.63
CA GLU A 370 -6.01 0.93 4.87
C GLU A 370 -5.56 2.25 5.52
N GLU A 371 -5.52 2.29 6.84
CA GLU A 371 -5.02 3.42 7.62
C GLU A 371 -3.55 3.74 7.35
N SER A 372 -2.84 2.79 6.76
CA SER A 372 -1.43 2.89 6.38
C SER A 372 -1.22 3.58 5.02
N PHE A 373 -2.10 4.51 4.66
CA PHE A 373 -2.05 5.29 3.42
C PHE A 373 -2.31 4.50 2.13
N GLY A 374 -2.82 3.26 2.22
CA GLY A 374 -3.20 2.44 1.09
C GLY A 374 -4.66 2.65 0.69
N THR A 375 -4.90 3.02 -0.56
CA THR A 375 -6.24 3.16 -1.15
C THR A 375 -6.25 2.53 -2.54
N GLY A 376 -7.38 1.95 -2.95
CA GLY A 376 -7.52 1.42 -4.30
C GLY A 376 -8.93 0.98 -4.64
N SER A 377 -9.09 0.49 -5.85
CA SER A 377 -10.35 -0.03 -6.36
C SER A 377 -10.12 -1.31 -7.19
N ASP A 378 -11.20 -1.86 -7.69
CA ASP A 378 -11.20 -3.10 -8.48
C ASP A 378 -10.59 -2.97 -9.90
N HIS A 379 -10.06 -1.80 -10.24
CA HIS A 379 -9.35 -1.55 -11.50
C HIS A 379 -8.06 -2.38 -11.62
N ILE A 380 -7.36 -2.58 -10.51
CA ILE A 380 -6.19 -3.48 -10.36
C ILE A 380 -6.36 -4.35 -9.12
N ARG A 381 -5.29 -5.05 -8.68
CA ARG A 381 -5.29 -5.90 -7.47
C ARG A 381 -4.22 -5.50 -6.46
N GLU A 382 -3.76 -4.26 -6.53
CA GLU A 382 -2.84 -3.61 -5.60
C GLU A 382 -3.42 -2.28 -5.12
N LYS A 383 -2.85 -1.73 -4.06
CA LYS A 383 -3.02 -0.33 -3.67
C LYS A 383 -2.50 0.57 -4.77
N ASP A 384 -3.07 1.77 -4.89
CA ASP A 384 -2.70 2.69 -5.95
C ASP A 384 -2.70 4.15 -5.48
N GLY A 385 -1.49 4.67 -5.23
CA GLY A 385 -1.32 6.02 -4.71
C GLY A 385 -1.76 7.10 -5.70
N ILE A 386 -1.33 6.98 -6.95
CA ILE A 386 -1.68 7.97 -7.99
C ILE A 386 -3.18 7.92 -8.32
N TRP A 387 -3.78 6.73 -8.36
CA TRP A 387 -5.23 6.60 -8.54
C TRP A 387 -6.01 7.42 -7.50
N ALA A 388 -5.62 7.32 -6.22
CA ALA A 388 -6.27 8.07 -5.16
C ALA A 388 -6.12 9.59 -5.34
N ILE A 389 -4.93 10.06 -5.75
CA ILE A 389 -4.67 11.49 -6.00
C ILE A 389 -5.49 12.00 -7.19
N VAL A 390 -5.55 11.23 -8.29
CA VAL A 390 -6.37 11.60 -9.45
C VAL A 390 -7.86 11.53 -9.11
N ALA A 391 -8.30 10.61 -8.24
CA ALA A 391 -9.67 10.56 -7.73
C ALA A 391 -10.05 11.87 -7.01
N TRP A 392 -9.18 12.39 -6.13
CA TRP A 392 -9.36 13.69 -5.50
C TRP A 392 -9.47 14.83 -6.51
N LEU A 393 -8.58 14.89 -7.49
CA LEU A 393 -8.64 15.91 -8.56
C LEU A 393 -9.96 15.81 -9.35
N ASN A 394 -10.39 14.61 -9.70
CA ASN A 394 -11.64 14.38 -10.44
C ASN A 394 -12.86 14.79 -9.61
N ILE A 395 -12.87 14.48 -8.31
CA ILE A 395 -13.96 14.86 -7.39
C ILE A 395 -14.01 16.38 -7.25
N ILE A 396 -12.88 17.04 -6.98
CA ILE A 396 -12.80 18.50 -6.89
C ILE A 396 -13.31 19.15 -8.18
N ALA A 397 -12.84 18.69 -9.33
CA ALA A 397 -13.26 19.21 -10.63
C ALA A 397 -14.76 19.00 -10.89
N HIS A 398 -15.32 17.86 -10.49
CA HIS A 398 -16.74 17.57 -10.66
C HIS A 398 -17.62 18.43 -9.76
N VAL A 399 -17.33 18.48 -8.48
CA VAL A 399 -18.11 19.22 -7.47
C VAL A 399 -18.04 20.73 -7.75
N SER A 400 -16.90 21.23 -8.22
CA SER A 400 -16.72 22.65 -8.58
C SER A 400 -17.64 23.14 -9.71
N GLN A 401 -18.23 22.23 -10.50
CA GLN A 401 -19.22 22.61 -11.52
C GLN A 401 -20.50 23.19 -10.90
N THR A 402 -20.82 22.79 -9.67
CA THR A 402 -22.04 23.21 -8.97
C THR A 402 -21.77 24.02 -7.71
N ILE A 403 -20.64 23.79 -7.05
CA ILE A 403 -20.24 24.46 -5.80
C ILE A 403 -18.95 25.26 -6.07
N PRO A 404 -19.03 26.58 -6.21
CA PRO A 404 -17.83 27.42 -6.41
C PRO A 404 -16.85 27.31 -5.24
N ASN A 405 -15.55 27.45 -5.53
CA ASN A 405 -14.47 27.42 -4.54
C ASN A 405 -14.36 26.11 -3.76
N THR A 406 -14.72 24.99 -4.37
CA THR A 406 -14.52 23.66 -3.78
C THR A 406 -13.03 23.46 -3.45
N SER A 407 -12.76 23.06 -2.21
CA SER A 407 -11.42 22.79 -1.69
C SER A 407 -11.38 21.45 -0.95
N VAL A 408 -10.19 20.96 -0.64
CA VAL A 408 -10.02 19.75 0.20
C VAL A 408 -10.77 19.90 1.52
N ARG A 409 -10.59 21.05 2.19
CA ARG A 409 -11.25 21.33 3.47
C ARG A 409 -12.77 21.39 3.33
N SER A 410 -13.30 22.09 2.31
CA SER A 410 -14.76 22.19 2.14
C SER A 410 -15.41 20.84 1.87
N LEU A 411 -14.77 19.97 1.07
CA LEU A 411 -15.23 18.61 0.83
C LEU A 411 -15.23 17.78 2.12
N MET A 412 -14.20 17.91 2.96
CA MET A 412 -14.14 17.20 4.23
C MET A 412 -15.20 17.67 5.22
N LEU A 413 -15.43 18.98 5.32
CA LEU A 413 -16.48 19.52 6.20
C LEU A 413 -17.88 19.11 5.73
N ASP A 414 -18.14 19.11 4.42
CA ASP A 414 -19.39 18.61 3.86
C ASP A 414 -19.58 17.12 4.16
N PHE A 415 -18.54 16.31 3.95
CA PHE A 415 -18.54 14.89 4.29
C PHE A 415 -18.88 14.67 5.78
N PHE A 416 -18.25 15.40 6.68
CA PHE A 416 -18.55 15.29 8.12
C PHE A 416 -19.96 15.78 8.49
N SER A 417 -20.50 16.77 7.77
CA SER A 417 -21.88 17.20 7.98
C SER A 417 -22.89 16.10 7.66
N ILE A 418 -22.54 15.21 6.73
CA ILE A 418 -23.38 14.11 6.27
C ILE A 418 -23.25 12.86 7.16
N TYR A 419 -22.00 12.54 7.58
CA TYR A 419 -21.65 11.26 8.19
C TYR A 419 -21.21 11.36 9.65
N GLY A 420 -20.95 12.57 10.17
CA GLY A 420 -20.19 12.75 11.40
C GLY A 420 -18.69 12.51 11.15
N ARG A 421 -17.87 12.71 12.17
CA ARG A 421 -16.42 12.52 12.08
C ARG A 421 -15.97 11.33 12.92
N ASN A 422 -15.18 10.47 12.31
CA ASN A 422 -14.41 9.45 12.99
C ASN A 422 -13.01 10.04 13.28
N TYR A 423 -12.82 10.61 14.47
CA TYR A 423 -11.49 11.00 14.93
C TYR A 423 -10.63 9.76 15.01
N PHE A 424 -9.45 9.81 14.42
CA PHE A 424 -8.58 8.65 14.32
C PHE A 424 -7.11 9.05 14.45
N THR A 425 -6.34 8.24 15.17
CA THR A 425 -4.88 8.35 15.26
C THR A 425 -4.26 6.97 15.42
N ARG A 426 -3.01 6.84 15.02
CA ARG A 426 -2.18 5.65 15.22
C ARG A 426 -0.89 6.04 15.93
N TYR A 427 -0.56 5.30 16.98
CA TYR A 427 0.67 5.42 17.73
C TYR A 427 1.53 4.19 17.49
N ASP A 428 2.71 4.37 16.90
CA ASP A 428 3.69 3.31 16.67
C ASP A 428 4.82 3.41 17.71
N TYR A 429 5.07 2.31 18.41
CA TYR A 429 6.19 2.13 19.32
C TYR A 429 7.14 1.13 18.69
N GLU A 430 8.14 1.66 17.97
CA GLU A 430 9.09 0.86 17.19
C GLU A 430 10.28 0.42 18.04
N GLU A 431 10.94 -0.67 17.60
CA GLU A 431 12.15 -1.22 18.22
C GLU A 431 11.98 -1.53 19.72
N VAL A 432 10.79 -1.97 20.13
CA VAL A 432 10.53 -2.41 21.50
C VAL A 432 11.00 -3.85 21.72
N ASP A 433 11.22 -4.23 22.99
CA ASP A 433 11.51 -5.61 23.34
C ASP A 433 10.37 -6.56 22.91
N ALA A 434 10.67 -7.49 22.01
CA ALA A 434 9.67 -8.39 21.45
C ALA A 434 9.03 -9.30 22.51
N ALA A 435 9.79 -9.71 23.55
CA ALA A 435 9.28 -10.55 24.63
C ALA A 435 8.32 -9.76 25.54
N GLY A 436 8.66 -8.53 25.87
CA GLY A 436 7.81 -7.62 26.65
C GLY A 436 6.51 -7.30 25.90
N ALA A 437 6.62 -6.93 24.61
CA ALA A 437 5.47 -6.67 23.76
C ALA A 437 4.56 -7.91 23.63
N GLY A 438 5.14 -9.10 23.48
CA GLY A 438 4.39 -10.38 23.47
C GLY A 438 3.61 -10.60 24.77
N LYS A 439 4.25 -10.40 25.93
CA LYS A 439 3.59 -10.52 27.26
C LYS A 439 2.44 -9.52 27.41
N MET A 440 2.60 -8.28 26.92
CA MET A 440 1.53 -7.29 26.92
C MET A 440 0.32 -7.78 26.12
N MET A 441 0.54 -8.29 24.91
CA MET A 441 -0.55 -8.83 24.06
C MET A 441 -1.22 -10.04 24.70
N ASP A 442 -0.46 -10.97 25.30
CA ASP A 442 -1.02 -12.15 25.96
C ASP A 442 -1.82 -11.77 27.21
N ARG A 443 -1.37 -10.76 27.96
CA ARG A 443 -2.15 -10.20 29.07
C ARG A 443 -3.46 -9.63 28.59
N LEU A 444 -3.48 -8.83 27.52
CA LEU A 444 -4.72 -8.28 26.98
C LEU A 444 -5.69 -9.38 26.55
N ARG A 445 -5.20 -10.46 25.90
CA ARG A 445 -6.03 -11.63 25.56
C ARG A 445 -6.60 -12.32 26.77
N GLY A 446 -5.77 -12.52 27.81
CA GLY A 446 -6.18 -13.25 29.02
C GLY A 446 -7.16 -12.49 29.92
N HIS A 447 -7.24 -11.17 29.79
CA HIS A 447 -8.11 -10.32 30.63
C HIS A 447 -9.41 -9.87 29.95
N SER A 448 -9.81 -10.52 28.86
CA SER A 448 -11.02 -10.15 28.12
C SER A 448 -12.28 -10.13 29.00
N THR A 449 -12.41 -11.04 29.94
CA THR A 449 -13.55 -11.11 30.88
C THR A 449 -13.46 -10.09 32.02
N ASP A 450 -12.25 -9.61 32.32
CA ASP A 450 -12.02 -8.78 33.52
C ASP A 450 -12.25 -7.29 33.26
N ILE A 451 -12.16 -6.84 32.01
CA ILE A 451 -12.27 -5.42 31.66
C ILE A 451 -13.59 -5.05 31.00
N VAL A 452 -14.36 -6.01 30.49
CA VAL A 452 -15.70 -5.75 29.95
C VAL A 452 -16.61 -5.24 31.08
N GLY A 453 -17.32 -4.15 30.84
CA GLY A 453 -18.15 -3.44 31.83
C GLY A 453 -17.36 -2.49 32.74
N LYS A 454 -16.03 -2.43 32.65
CA LYS A 454 -15.22 -1.44 33.39
C LYS A 454 -15.06 -0.15 32.58
N SER A 455 -14.93 0.96 33.30
CA SER A 455 -14.73 2.28 32.72
C SER A 455 -13.26 2.72 32.86
N PHE A 456 -12.74 3.37 31.82
CA PHE A 456 -11.37 3.87 31.69
C PHE A 456 -11.37 5.35 31.25
N GLY A 457 -10.19 5.96 31.17
CA GLY A 457 -10.07 7.37 30.80
C GLY A 457 -10.82 8.30 31.76
N GLY A 458 -10.61 8.13 33.06
CA GLY A 458 -11.32 8.91 34.08
C GLY A 458 -12.82 8.60 34.18
N GLY A 459 -13.26 7.44 33.70
CA GLY A 459 -14.66 7.02 33.73
C GLY A 459 -15.46 7.36 32.47
N ALA A 460 -14.80 7.95 31.46
CA ALA A 460 -15.46 8.40 30.23
C ALA A 460 -15.86 7.27 29.28
N PHE A 461 -15.12 6.13 29.31
CA PHE A 461 -15.27 5.05 28.35
C PHE A 461 -15.51 3.72 29.07
N THR A 462 -16.69 3.12 28.88
CA THR A 462 -17.03 1.80 29.41
C THR A 462 -16.85 0.74 28.33
N VAL A 463 -16.06 -0.29 28.62
CA VAL A 463 -15.76 -1.36 27.66
C VAL A 463 -17.00 -2.22 27.42
N ALA A 464 -17.53 -2.19 26.21
CA ALA A 464 -18.63 -3.05 25.76
C ALA A 464 -18.14 -4.42 25.31
N LYS A 465 -16.98 -4.49 24.63
CA LYS A 465 -16.44 -5.71 24.06
C LYS A 465 -14.92 -5.67 23.99
N LEU A 466 -14.29 -6.83 24.25
CA LEU A 466 -12.91 -7.09 23.89
C LEU A 466 -12.84 -8.43 23.13
N ASP A 467 -12.19 -8.43 21.96
CA ASP A 467 -11.92 -9.65 21.20
C ASP A 467 -10.52 -9.62 20.54
N ASP A 468 -10.02 -10.79 20.22
CA ASP A 468 -8.89 -10.94 19.29
C ASP A 468 -9.49 -11.21 17.91
N PHE A 469 -9.25 -10.30 16.96
CA PHE A 469 -9.91 -10.32 15.66
C PHE A 469 -9.54 -11.56 14.86
N GLU A 470 -10.57 -12.28 14.44
CA GLU A 470 -10.48 -13.42 13.54
C GLU A 470 -11.29 -13.12 12.26
N TYR A 471 -10.82 -13.65 11.15
CA TYR A 471 -11.46 -13.45 9.85
C TYR A 471 -11.51 -14.76 9.08
N THR A 472 -12.71 -15.16 8.69
CA THR A 472 -12.90 -16.23 7.70
C THR A 472 -13.20 -15.58 6.37
N ASP A 473 -12.34 -15.78 5.38
CA ASP A 473 -12.52 -15.22 4.04
C ASP A 473 -13.79 -15.80 3.40
N PRO A 474 -14.78 -14.96 3.02
CA PRO A 474 -16.05 -15.45 2.48
C PRO A 474 -15.94 -16.01 1.05
N ILE A 475 -14.76 -15.95 0.42
CA ILE A 475 -14.54 -16.40 -0.95
C ILE A 475 -13.84 -17.77 -0.97
N ASP A 476 -12.74 -17.92 -0.22
CA ASP A 476 -11.94 -19.16 -0.22
C ASP A 476 -12.05 -19.96 1.08
N GLY A 477 -12.74 -19.44 2.10
CA GLY A 477 -12.93 -20.08 3.40
C GLY A 477 -11.68 -20.12 4.29
N SER A 478 -10.60 -19.43 3.90
CA SER A 478 -9.37 -19.39 4.70
C SER A 478 -9.58 -18.65 6.02
N LEU A 479 -9.01 -19.16 7.11
CA LEU A 479 -9.12 -18.60 8.45
C LEU A 479 -7.83 -17.88 8.84
N SER A 480 -7.94 -16.60 9.18
CA SER A 480 -6.87 -15.77 9.74
C SER A 480 -7.19 -15.43 11.19
N ILE A 481 -6.38 -15.90 12.13
CA ILE A 481 -6.55 -15.66 13.57
C ILE A 481 -5.51 -14.70 14.12
N LYS A 482 -5.74 -14.15 15.31
CA LYS A 482 -4.80 -13.27 16.04
C LYS A 482 -4.39 -12.03 15.23
N GLN A 483 -5.36 -11.41 14.56
CA GLN A 483 -5.11 -10.26 13.68
C GLN A 483 -5.03 -8.93 14.43
N GLY A 484 -5.34 -8.91 15.72
CA GLY A 484 -5.23 -7.76 16.61
C GLY A 484 -6.30 -7.78 17.69
N ILE A 485 -6.00 -7.19 18.83
CA ILE A 485 -6.91 -7.11 19.96
C ILE A 485 -7.75 -5.85 19.80
N ARG A 486 -9.09 -5.99 19.74
CA ARG A 486 -10.03 -4.89 19.64
C ARG A 486 -10.74 -4.67 20.98
N ILE A 487 -10.76 -3.44 21.42
CA ILE A 487 -11.58 -2.96 22.53
C ILE A 487 -12.59 -2.00 21.94
N VAL A 488 -13.87 -2.30 22.12
CA VAL A 488 -14.98 -1.45 21.69
C VAL A 488 -15.69 -0.95 22.93
N PHE A 489 -15.97 0.34 22.97
CA PHE A 489 -16.67 1.00 24.08
C PHE A 489 -18.16 1.20 23.77
N ASP A 490 -18.96 1.50 24.80
CA ASP A 490 -20.40 1.68 24.67
C ASP A 490 -20.81 2.81 23.72
N ASP A 491 -19.94 3.83 23.57
CA ASP A 491 -20.10 4.94 22.63
C ASP A 491 -19.63 4.63 21.21
N SER A 492 -19.26 3.37 20.93
CA SER A 492 -18.66 2.90 19.68
C SER A 492 -17.22 3.38 19.41
N SER A 493 -16.57 4.05 20.35
CA SER A 493 -15.13 4.30 20.30
C SER A 493 -14.36 2.98 20.30
N ARG A 494 -13.19 2.95 19.67
CA ARG A 494 -12.38 1.73 19.56
C ARG A 494 -10.91 1.99 19.90
N ILE A 495 -10.29 1.01 20.54
CA ILE A 495 -8.84 0.89 20.64
C ILE A 495 -8.44 -0.47 20.08
N ILE A 496 -7.42 -0.48 19.23
CA ILE A 496 -6.90 -1.71 18.64
C ILE A 496 -5.40 -1.81 18.92
N PHE A 497 -4.96 -2.97 19.40
CA PHE A 497 -3.56 -3.28 19.64
C PHE A 497 -3.09 -4.32 18.64
N ARG A 498 -1.99 -4.01 17.94
CA ARG A 498 -1.33 -4.96 17.03
C ARG A 498 0.16 -5.01 17.32
N LEU A 499 0.71 -6.21 17.18
CA LEU A 499 2.14 -6.44 17.19
C LEU A 499 2.60 -6.72 15.77
N SER A 500 3.47 -5.89 15.25
CA SER A 500 4.06 -6.07 13.92
C SER A 500 5.49 -6.57 14.05
N GLY A 501 5.81 -7.63 13.31
CA GLY A 501 7.17 -8.18 13.20
C GLY A 501 7.90 -7.73 11.93
N THR A 502 7.53 -6.60 11.32
CA THR A 502 8.07 -6.17 10.02
C THR A 502 9.43 -5.46 10.09
N GLY A 503 9.93 -5.16 11.30
CA GLY A 503 11.25 -4.55 11.49
C GLY A 503 12.40 -5.56 11.38
N SER A 504 13.53 -5.14 10.86
CA SER A 504 14.79 -5.90 10.88
C SER A 504 15.39 -5.99 12.29
N GLN A 505 14.91 -5.16 13.22
CA GLN A 505 15.35 -5.11 14.62
C GLN A 505 14.13 -4.83 15.54
N GLY A 506 13.94 -5.66 16.58
CA GLY A 506 12.89 -5.50 17.57
C GLY A 506 11.48 -5.77 17.05
N ALA A 507 10.48 -5.44 17.86
CA ALA A 507 9.07 -5.49 17.51
C ALA A 507 8.48 -4.07 17.45
N THR A 508 7.37 -3.91 16.75
CA THR A 508 6.59 -2.66 16.74
C THR A 508 5.22 -2.92 17.33
N VAL A 509 4.90 -2.24 18.44
CA VAL A 509 3.54 -2.17 18.95
C VAL A 509 2.82 -1.02 18.29
N ARG A 510 1.64 -1.30 17.72
CA ARG A 510 0.76 -0.29 17.12
C ARG A 510 -0.53 -0.20 17.89
N ILE A 511 -0.89 1.02 18.26
CA ILE A 511 -2.15 1.35 18.93
C ILE A 511 -2.96 2.23 17.99
N TYR A 512 -4.14 1.75 17.59
CA TYR A 512 -5.08 2.51 16.78
C TYR A 512 -6.22 2.97 17.66
N ILE A 513 -6.57 4.23 17.57
CA ILE A 513 -7.51 4.89 18.47
C ILE A 513 -8.55 5.62 17.64
N GLU A 514 -9.81 5.32 17.85
CA GLU A 514 -10.92 5.90 17.10
C GLU A 514 -12.07 6.31 18.02
N LYS A 515 -12.57 7.55 17.82
CA LYS A 515 -13.75 8.10 18.45
C LYS A 515 -14.70 8.67 17.40
N TYR A 516 -15.96 8.29 17.45
CA TYR A 516 -16.99 8.88 16.60
C TYR A 516 -17.68 10.06 17.29
N ASP A 517 -17.84 11.17 16.56
CA ASP A 517 -18.65 12.30 16.99
C ASP A 517 -19.50 12.82 15.82
N SER A 518 -20.81 12.89 16.02
CA SER A 518 -21.76 13.36 15.00
C SER A 518 -22.06 14.85 15.07
N ILE A 519 -21.57 15.54 16.10
CA ILE A 519 -21.91 16.93 16.40
C ILE A 519 -20.67 17.82 16.31
N HIS A 520 -19.59 17.44 16.99
CA HIS A 520 -18.38 18.24 17.09
C HIS A 520 -17.34 17.69 16.10
N CYS A 521 -17.43 18.14 14.84
CA CYS A 521 -16.61 17.61 13.75
C CYS A 521 -15.39 18.48 13.39
N ASP A 522 -15.19 19.62 14.06
CA ASP A 522 -14.16 20.62 13.77
C ASP A 522 -13.06 20.74 14.84
N GLN A 523 -13.11 19.88 15.88
CA GLN A 523 -12.10 19.86 16.94
C GLN A 523 -10.73 19.38 16.42
N ASP A 524 -9.67 19.76 17.13
CA ASP A 524 -8.36 19.16 16.93
C ASP A 524 -8.40 17.66 17.25
N THR A 525 -7.79 16.86 16.39
CA THR A 525 -7.84 15.40 16.50
C THR A 525 -7.17 14.89 17.77
N GLN A 526 -6.02 15.45 18.14
CA GLN A 526 -5.27 15.01 19.31
C GLN A 526 -6.00 15.39 20.61
N GLU A 527 -6.62 16.58 20.65
CA GLU A 527 -7.44 17.01 21.79
C GLU A 527 -8.69 16.12 21.95
N ALA A 528 -9.38 15.83 20.83
CA ALA A 528 -10.59 14.99 20.84
C ALA A 528 -10.30 13.55 21.27
N LEU A 529 -9.12 13.02 20.97
CA LEU A 529 -8.71 11.64 21.26
C LEU A 529 -7.94 11.48 22.57
N LYS A 530 -7.42 12.56 23.17
CA LYS A 530 -6.57 12.47 24.36
C LYS A 530 -7.16 11.58 25.47
N PRO A 531 -8.43 11.68 25.88
CA PRO A 531 -8.97 10.81 26.93
C PRO A 531 -8.97 9.33 26.54
N LEU A 532 -9.11 9.02 25.25
CA LEU A 532 -9.09 7.65 24.74
C LEU A 532 -7.65 7.13 24.60
N VAL A 533 -6.68 8.00 24.29
CA VAL A 533 -5.24 7.68 24.35
C VAL A 533 -4.86 7.32 25.78
N ASP A 534 -5.28 8.13 26.77
CA ASP A 534 -4.99 7.85 28.18
C ASP A 534 -5.59 6.49 28.61
N ALA A 535 -6.83 6.18 28.17
CA ALA A 535 -7.45 4.86 28.38
C ALA A 535 -6.65 3.71 27.72
N ALA A 536 -6.14 3.91 26.50
CA ALA A 536 -5.35 2.90 25.80
C ALA A 536 -4.05 2.57 26.56
N LEU A 537 -3.36 3.58 27.06
CA LEU A 537 -2.12 3.40 27.85
C LEU A 537 -2.40 2.77 29.22
N GLU A 538 -3.48 3.17 29.88
CA GLU A 538 -3.95 2.58 31.15
C GLU A 538 -4.25 1.08 30.98
N ILE A 539 -5.02 0.71 29.96
CA ILE A 539 -5.41 -0.68 29.70
C ILE A 539 -4.20 -1.53 29.30
N SER A 540 -3.35 -1.06 28.40
CA SER A 540 -2.22 -1.83 27.88
C SER A 540 -1.07 -1.96 28.89
N ARG A 541 -0.86 -0.96 29.76
CA ARG A 541 0.33 -0.82 30.60
C ARG A 541 1.62 -0.89 29.76
N LEU A 542 1.59 -0.29 28.57
CA LEU A 542 2.63 -0.40 27.54
C LEU A 542 4.03 -0.08 28.10
N GLU A 543 4.17 1.02 28.86
CA GLU A 543 5.45 1.43 29.43
C GLU A 543 6.05 0.34 30.34
N GLU A 544 5.23 -0.33 31.15
CA GLU A 544 5.69 -1.41 32.05
C GLU A 544 6.26 -2.60 31.27
N PHE A 545 5.66 -2.96 30.16
CA PHE A 545 6.07 -4.12 29.37
C PHE A 545 7.19 -3.84 28.38
N THR A 546 7.29 -2.62 27.86
CA THR A 546 8.20 -2.28 26.76
C THR A 546 9.30 -1.29 27.16
N GLY A 547 9.15 -0.62 28.31
CA GLY A 547 10.04 0.47 28.73
C GLY A 547 9.92 1.75 27.89
N ARG A 548 9.01 1.79 26.90
CA ARG A 548 8.77 2.96 26.05
C ARG A 548 7.61 3.78 26.61
N LYS A 549 7.83 5.07 26.75
CA LYS A 549 6.83 6.02 27.22
C LYS A 549 6.13 6.75 26.07
N GLU A 550 6.94 7.23 25.13
CA GLU A 550 6.47 8.02 24.00
C GLU A 550 6.46 7.18 22.72
N PRO A 551 5.49 7.39 21.83
CA PRO A 551 5.47 6.74 20.51
C PRO A 551 6.62 7.26 19.63
N THR A 552 7.11 6.41 18.75
CA THR A 552 8.10 6.76 17.72
C THR A 552 7.45 7.56 16.59
N VAL A 553 6.25 7.17 16.21
CA VAL A 553 5.46 7.81 15.14
C VAL A 553 4.02 8.00 15.60
N VAL A 554 3.46 9.16 15.29
CA VAL A 554 2.04 9.48 15.44
C VAL A 554 1.49 9.89 14.08
N THR A 555 0.38 9.26 13.66
CA THR A 555 -0.28 9.54 12.37
C THR A 555 -1.77 9.74 12.55
#